data_e81aff02d188e0c1d59e4713a9d9eff8
#
_entry.id   e81aff02d188e0c1d59e4713a9d9eff8
#
_cell.length_a   1.000
_cell.length_b   1.000
_cell.length_c   1.000
_cell.angle_alpha   90.00
_cell.angle_beta   90.00
_cell.angle_gamma   90.00
#
_symmetry.space_group_name_H-M   'P 1'
#
loop_
_entity.id
_entity.type
_entity.pdbx_description
1 polymer ?
#
loop_
_entity_poly.entity_id
_entity_poly.type
_entity_poly.pdbx_seq_one_letter_code
_entity_poly.pdbx_strand_id
1 'polypeptide(L)'
;GDVRLILAQKRVHVDGIVLCDINSVIDTFSVVKLDGKTIQENTPYYVMLNKPAGVVSATESSIHKTVIELVKANRFLTHKQCNNLHIAGRLDFDSTGLVLLTNDSRWSSKLTAPKSKVTKKYRVTLENKITTELTQSYIDAFSSGMYFPFEDITTQSAKLIVLSDNIAEVHLTEGRYHQIKR
;
A
#
# COMPACT_ATOMS: atom_id res chain seq x y z
N GLY A 1 30.28 12.67 19.73
CA GLY A 1 29.90 12.38 21.11
C GLY A 1 29.82 10.87 21.33
N ASP A 2 30.29 10.39 22.46
CA ASP A 2 30.31 8.96 22.75
C ASP A 2 28.93 8.48 23.23
N VAL A 3 28.17 7.84 22.33
CA VAL A 3 26.85 7.27 22.63
C VAL A 3 26.91 6.29 23.80
N ARG A 4 28.00 5.50 23.93
CA ARG A 4 28.18 4.53 25.01
C ARG A 4 28.21 5.21 26.38
N LEU A 5 28.89 6.34 26.49
CA LEU A 5 28.95 7.11 27.73
C LEU A 5 27.57 7.62 28.13
N ILE A 6 26.82 8.17 27.18
CA ILE A 6 25.46 8.69 27.39
C ILE A 6 24.51 7.57 27.87
N LEU A 7 24.61 6.37 27.28
CA LEU A 7 23.82 5.19 27.69
C LEU A 7 24.24 4.71 29.08
N ALA A 8 25.56 4.61 29.36
CA ALA A 8 26.06 4.22 30.68
C ALA A 8 25.61 5.18 31.78
N GLN A 9 25.47 6.47 31.46
CA GLN A 9 24.93 7.48 32.36
C GLN A 9 23.40 7.45 32.49
N LYS A 10 22.70 6.51 31.83
CA LYS A 10 21.23 6.36 31.87
C LYS A 10 20.45 7.60 31.41
N ARG A 11 21.01 8.39 30.51
CA ARG A 11 20.47 9.67 30.06
C ARG A 11 19.45 9.52 28.93
N VAL A 12 19.39 8.33 28.27
CA VAL A 12 18.47 8.04 27.17
C VAL A 12 17.29 7.24 27.65
N HIS A 13 16.09 7.71 27.30
CA HIS A 13 14.85 6.98 27.51
C HIS A 13 14.19 6.72 26.16
N VAL A 14 13.72 5.50 25.97
CA VAL A 14 12.91 5.09 24.80
C VAL A 14 11.58 4.57 25.31
N ASP A 15 10.50 5.20 24.86
CA ASP A 15 9.11 4.89 25.28
C ASP A 15 8.96 4.88 26.83
N GLY A 16 9.67 5.80 27.50
CA GLY A 16 9.68 5.95 28.96
C GLY A 16 10.63 5.04 29.71
N ILE A 17 11.31 4.10 29.04
CA ILE A 17 12.24 3.13 29.63
C ILE A 17 13.68 3.59 29.41
N VAL A 18 14.53 3.49 30.45
CA VAL A 18 15.96 3.80 30.33
C VAL A 18 16.62 2.84 29.35
N LEU A 19 17.27 3.37 28.34
CA LEU A 19 18.04 2.60 27.38
C LEU A 19 19.50 2.49 27.82
N CYS A 20 20.01 1.25 27.98
CA CYS A 20 21.38 0.98 28.40
C CYS A 20 22.19 0.24 27.32
N ASP A 21 21.53 -0.51 26.42
CA ASP A 21 22.20 -1.32 25.40
C ASP A 21 22.29 -0.55 24.07
N ILE A 22 23.54 -0.39 23.57
CA ILE A 22 23.83 0.28 22.29
C ILE A 22 23.27 -0.49 21.08
N ASN A 23 23.01 -1.79 21.21
CA ASN A 23 22.47 -2.63 20.13
C ASN A 23 20.93 -2.66 20.12
N SER A 24 20.29 -1.94 21.03
CA SER A 24 18.83 -1.86 21.05
C SER A 24 18.27 -1.27 19.77
N VAL A 25 17.29 -1.96 19.18
CA VAL A 25 16.60 -1.48 17.99
C VAL A 25 15.53 -0.49 18.41
N ILE A 26 15.66 0.75 17.97
CA ILE A 26 14.68 1.82 18.18
C ILE A 26 13.77 1.88 16.96
N ASP A 27 12.45 1.84 17.18
CA ASP A 27 11.46 2.02 16.12
C ASP A 27 11.43 3.49 15.66
N THR A 28 11.04 3.70 14.40
CA THR A 28 10.88 5.06 13.84
C THR A 28 9.83 5.88 14.62
N PHE A 29 8.87 5.22 15.25
CA PHE A 29 7.79 5.85 16.01
C PHE A 29 7.99 5.81 17.53
N SER A 30 9.09 5.23 18.01
CA SER A 30 9.46 5.31 19.44
C SER A 30 9.73 6.74 19.85
N VAL A 31 9.28 7.09 21.03
CA VAL A 31 9.61 8.38 21.67
C VAL A 31 10.98 8.28 22.32
N VAL A 32 11.96 9.01 21.78
CA VAL A 32 13.33 9.03 22.31
C VAL A 32 13.58 10.36 23.01
N LYS A 33 14.00 10.28 24.26
CA LYS A 33 14.38 11.45 25.08
C LYS A 33 15.85 11.34 25.51
N LEU A 34 16.55 12.46 25.47
CA LEU A 34 17.88 12.64 26.01
C LEU A 34 17.81 13.73 27.09
N ASP A 35 18.21 13.41 28.31
CA ASP A 35 18.13 14.34 29.46
C ASP A 35 16.72 14.96 29.64
N GLY A 36 15.69 14.15 29.43
CA GLY A 36 14.30 14.60 29.49
C GLY A 36 13.80 15.35 28.25
N LYS A 37 14.67 15.77 27.34
CA LYS A 37 14.30 16.47 26.11
C LYS A 37 14.00 15.46 24.99
N THR A 38 12.84 15.60 24.37
CA THR A 38 12.44 14.75 23.23
C THR A 38 13.31 15.06 22.01
N ILE A 39 13.97 14.03 21.46
CA ILE A 39 14.81 14.10 20.26
C ILE A 39 14.20 13.34 19.09
N GLN A 40 13.30 12.39 19.35
CA GLN A 40 12.49 11.70 18.34
C GLN A 40 11.07 11.50 18.89
N GLU A 41 10.09 11.88 18.10
CA GLU A 41 8.66 11.62 18.35
C GLU A 41 7.93 11.74 17.02
N ASN A 42 7.84 10.63 16.31
CA ASN A 42 7.15 10.56 15.04
C ASN A 42 5.79 9.89 15.21
N THR A 43 4.77 10.45 14.59
CA THR A 43 3.41 9.87 14.59
C THR A 43 3.19 9.08 13.30
N PRO A 44 2.73 7.82 13.38
CA PRO A 44 2.32 7.08 12.19
C PRO A 44 0.99 7.64 11.65
N TYR A 45 0.88 7.72 10.33
CA TYR A 45 -0.34 8.13 9.63
C TYR A 45 -0.77 7.02 8.68
N TYR A 46 -2.07 6.71 8.68
CA TYR A 46 -2.69 5.75 7.79
C TYR A 46 -3.87 6.43 7.12
N VAL A 47 -3.77 6.61 5.81
CA VAL A 47 -4.75 7.34 5.01
C VAL A 47 -5.41 6.38 4.02
N MET A 48 -6.73 6.33 4.03
CA MET A 48 -7.54 5.67 3.01
C MET A 48 -8.03 6.73 2.03
N LEU A 49 -7.74 6.53 0.76
CA LEU A 49 -8.15 7.39 -0.32
C LEU A 49 -9.03 6.60 -1.30
N ASN A 50 -10.24 7.07 -1.58
CA ASN A 50 -10.98 6.63 -2.74
C ASN A 50 -10.44 7.39 -3.96
N LYS A 51 -9.50 6.77 -4.68
CA LYS A 51 -8.84 7.37 -5.83
C LYS A 51 -9.83 7.52 -6.99
N PRO A 52 -10.04 8.71 -7.53
CA PRO A 52 -10.80 8.88 -8.77
C PRO A 52 -9.99 8.45 -10.00
N ALA A 53 -10.65 8.25 -11.13
CA ALA A 53 -9.99 8.15 -12.43
C ALA A 53 -9.27 9.46 -12.78
N GLY A 54 -8.25 9.39 -13.64
CA GLY A 54 -7.46 10.55 -14.05
C GLY A 54 -6.42 11.02 -13.03
N VAL A 55 -6.12 10.20 -12.02
CA VAL A 55 -5.10 10.47 -10.99
C VAL A 55 -4.12 9.31 -10.92
N VAL A 56 -2.83 9.62 -10.87
CA VAL A 56 -1.78 8.59 -10.77
C VAL A 56 -1.49 8.20 -9.32
N SER A 57 -1.28 6.91 -9.10
CA SER A 57 -0.75 6.38 -7.83
C SER A 57 0.77 6.60 -7.78
N ALA A 58 1.18 7.86 -7.65
CA ALA A 58 2.57 8.28 -7.53
C ALA A 58 2.69 9.37 -6.45
N THR A 59 3.90 9.53 -5.91
CA THR A 59 4.20 10.61 -4.95
C THR A 59 4.38 11.94 -5.65
N GLU A 60 4.95 11.91 -6.87
CA GLU A 60 5.20 13.08 -7.71
C GLU A 60 4.93 12.74 -9.17
N SER A 61 4.52 13.71 -9.95
CA SER A 61 4.34 13.63 -11.39
C SER A 61 4.42 15.03 -12.00
N SER A 62 5.09 15.15 -13.15
CA SER A 62 5.15 16.40 -13.91
C SER A 62 3.97 16.59 -14.87
N ILE A 63 3.16 15.55 -15.09
CA ILE A 63 2.13 15.54 -16.14
C ILE A 63 0.74 15.37 -15.53
N HIS A 64 0.60 14.50 -14.52
CA HIS A 64 -0.69 14.10 -13.98
C HIS A 64 -0.82 14.45 -12.50
N LYS A 65 -2.02 14.77 -12.08
CA LYS A 65 -2.37 14.92 -10.66
C LYS A 65 -2.10 13.61 -9.92
N THR A 66 -1.50 13.71 -8.73
CA THR A 66 -1.11 12.55 -7.93
C THR A 66 -2.06 12.31 -6.75
N VAL A 67 -2.02 11.11 -6.19
CA VAL A 67 -2.76 10.79 -4.96
C VAL A 67 -2.29 11.61 -3.75
N ILE A 68 -0.99 12.00 -3.71
CA ILE A 68 -0.46 12.88 -2.66
C ILE A 68 -1.06 14.29 -2.74
N GLU A 69 -1.23 14.82 -3.94
CA GLU A 69 -1.88 16.13 -4.14
C GLU A 69 -3.34 16.11 -3.70
N LEU A 70 -4.07 15.00 -3.90
CA LEU A 70 -5.42 14.84 -3.38
C LEU A 70 -5.46 14.86 -1.85
N VAL A 71 -4.51 14.17 -1.19
CA VAL A 71 -4.40 14.19 0.28
C VAL A 71 -4.08 15.59 0.79
N LYS A 72 -3.14 16.31 0.14
CA LYS A 72 -2.79 17.70 0.48
C LYS A 72 -4.00 18.64 0.36
N ALA A 73 -4.82 18.47 -0.66
CA ALA A 73 -6.00 19.30 -0.87
C ALA A 73 -7.06 19.17 0.24
N ASN A 74 -7.14 18.01 0.90
CA ASN A 74 -8.09 17.77 1.99
C ASN A 74 -7.69 18.39 3.34
N ARG A 75 -6.44 18.83 3.50
CA ARG A 75 -5.91 19.59 4.64
C ARG A 75 -6.00 18.95 6.04
N PHE A 76 -6.27 17.63 6.16
CA PHE A 76 -6.20 16.97 7.47
C PHE A 76 -4.77 16.57 7.88
N LEU A 77 -3.84 16.65 6.96
CA LEU A 77 -2.42 16.54 7.23
C LEU A 77 -1.72 17.82 6.79
N THR A 78 -0.67 18.21 7.50
CA THR A 78 0.19 19.31 7.10
C THR A 78 0.98 18.93 5.83
N HIS A 79 1.49 19.92 5.10
CA HIS A 79 2.34 19.67 3.93
C HIS A 79 3.55 18.79 4.27
N LYS A 80 4.19 19.00 5.42
CA LYS A 80 5.31 18.19 5.90
C LYS A 80 4.92 16.73 6.13
N GLN A 81 3.76 16.50 6.72
CA GLN A 81 3.24 15.14 6.94
C GLN A 81 2.91 14.44 5.62
N CYS A 82 2.28 15.16 4.68
CA CYS A 82 1.99 14.61 3.36
C CYS A 82 3.25 14.23 2.57
N ASN A 83 4.33 15.00 2.71
CA ASN A 83 5.60 14.70 2.01
C ASN A 83 6.28 13.42 2.53
N ASN A 84 5.95 12.97 3.73
CA ASN A 84 6.47 11.73 4.31
C ASN A 84 5.60 10.50 3.97
N LEU A 85 4.45 10.69 3.31
CA LEU A 85 3.60 9.59 2.90
C LEU A 85 4.17 8.85 1.68
N HIS A 86 4.08 7.54 1.71
CA HIS A 86 4.26 6.67 0.56
C HIS A 86 3.01 5.83 0.33
N ILE A 87 2.92 5.21 -0.83
CA ILE A 87 1.71 4.52 -1.29
C ILE A 87 1.86 3.03 -1.02
N ALA A 88 0.91 2.45 -0.27
CA ALA A 88 0.84 1.01 0.01
C ALA A 88 -0.07 0.32 -1.02
N GLY A 89 0.48 0.00 -2.18
CA GLY A 89 -0.25 -0.56 -3.32
C GLY A 89 -0.72 0.54 -4.29
N ARG A 90 -0.91 0.15 -5.54
CA ARG A 90 -1.20 1.09 -6.64
C ARG A 90 -2.46 0.67 -7.38
N LEU A 91 -3.19 1.66 -7.86
CA LEU A 91 -4.22 1.53 -8.90
C LEU A 91 -3.75 2.27 -10.16
N ASP A 92 -4.16 1.79 -11.32
CA ASP A 92 -3.87 2.42 -12.60
C ASP A 92 -4.55 3.79 -12.71
N PHE A 93 -4.11 4.61 -13.66
CA PHE A 93 -4.59 5.96 -13.90
C PHE A 93 -6.11 6.04 -14.02
N ASP A 94 -6.71 5.15 -14.83
CA ASP A 94 -8.15 5.11 -15.08
C ASP A 94 -8.93 4.28 -14.06
N SER A 95 -8.25 3.54 -13.17
CA SER A 95 -8.90 2.75 -12.14
C SER A 95 -9.31 3.62 -10.97
N THR A 96 -10.47 3.33 -10.39
CA THR A 96 -11.01 4.00 -9.20
C THR A 96 -10.99 3.06 -8.00
N GLY A 97 -11.00 3.61 -6.79
CA GLY A 97 -11.16 2.82 -5.56
C GLY A 97 -10.07 3.04 -4.53
N LEU A 98 -9.92 2.07 -3.63
CA LEU A 98 -9.08 2.19 -2.44
C LEU A 98 -7.59 2.24 -2.78
N VAL A 99 -6.95 3.33 -2.38
CA VAL A 99 -5.49 3.46 -2.28
C VAL A 99 -5.13 3.80 -0.84
N LEU A 100 -4.15 3.11 -0.30
CA LEU A 100 -3.64 3.32 1.05
C LEU A 100 -2.33 4.10 1.01
N LEU A 101 -2.20 5.09 1.90
CA LEU A 101 -0.96 5.86 2.04
C LEU A 101 -0.56 5.89 3.52
N THR A 102 0.73 5.89 3.79
CA THR A 102 1.28 5.87 5.15
C THR A 102 2.71 6.38 5.15
N ASN A 103 3.21 6.79 6.32
CA ASN A 103 4.63 6.98 6.58
C ASN A 103 5.27 5.77 7.29
N ASP A 104 4.49 4.72 7.55
CA ASP A 104 4.96 3.47 8.16
C ASP A 104 5.35 2.44 7.08
N SER A 105 6.66 2.38 6.80
CA SER A 105 7.22 1.46 5.81
C SER A 105 7.09 -0.01 6.21
N ARG A 106 7.10 -0.33 7.50
CA ARG A 106 6.95 -1.71 7.98
C ARG A 106 5.52 -2.21 7.76
N TRP A 107 4.54 -1.35 8.07
CA TRP A 107 3.14 -1.68 7.82
C TRP A 107 2.86 -1.85 6.33
N SER A 108 3.29 -0.90 5.50
CA SER A 108 3.07 -0.97 4.04
C SER A 108 3.76 -2.18 3.42
N SER A 109 4.98 -2.52 3.87
CA SER A 109 5.70 -3.71 3.41
C SER A 109 4.97 -5.01 3.78
N LYS A 110 4.41 -5.11 5.00
CA LYS A 110 3.58 -6.25 5.38
C LYS A 110 2.34 -6.40 4.51
N LEU A 111 1.72 -5.27 4.14
CA LEU A 111 0.51 -5.26 3.34
C LEU A 111 0.77 -5.60 1.88
N THR A 112 1.89 -5.10 1.31
CA THR A 112 2.17 -5.19 -0.12
C THR A 112 3.10 -6.34 -0.51
N ALA A 113 3.78 -6.96 0.45
CA ALA A 113 4.69 -8.07 0.17
C ALA A 113 3.95 -9.24 -0.49
N PRO A 114 4.49 -9.82 -1.58
CA PRO A 114 3.86 -10.96 -2.26
C PRO A 114 3.56 -12.15 -1.34
N LYS A 115 4.44 -12.40 -0.37
CA LYS A 115 4.29 -13.47 0.64
C LYS A 115 3.11 -13.26 1.58
N SER A 116 2.64 -12.04 1.75
CA SER A 116 1.51 -11.71 2.64
C SER A 116 0.17 -12.17 2.08
N LYS A 117 0.09 -12.43 0.78
CA LYS A 117 -1.10 -12.92 0.06
C LYS A 117 -2.39 -12.15 0.42
N VAL A 118 -2.26 -10.85 0.69
CA VAL A 118 -3.42 -10.01 0.99
C VAL A 118 -4.31 -9.95 -0.24
N THR A 119 -5.55 -10.39 -0.07
CA THR A 119 -6.52 -10.42 -1.16
C THR A 119 -6.97 -9.01 -1.54
N LYS A 120 -6.83 -8.67 -2.81
CA LYS A 120 -7.34 -7.44 -3.42
C LYS A 120 -8.59 -7.79 -4.22
N LYS A 121 -9.68 -7.09 -3.93
CA LYS A 121 -10.96 -7.29 -4.61
C LYS A 121 -11.19 -6.17 -5.61
N TYR A 122 -11.47 -6.53 -6.83
CA TYR A 122 -11.77 -5.59 -7.92
C TYR A 122 -13.16 -5.88 -8.46
N ARG A 123 -13.97 -4.84 -8.58
CA ARG A 123 -15.20 -4.88 -9.38
C ARG A 123 -14.86 -4.41 -10.77
N VAL A 124 -15.16 -5.23 -11.76
CA VAL A 124 -14.85 -4.99 -13.16
C VAL A 124 -16.15 -4.90 -13.94
N THR A 125 -16.30 -3.84 -14.72
CA THR A 125 -17.38 -3.73 -15.71
C THR A 125 -16.80 -4.05 -17.08
N LEU A 126 -17.40 -5.00 -17.76
CA LEU A 126 -16.99 -5.48 -19.07
C LEU A 126 -17.78 -4.75 -20.16
N GLU A 127 -17.11 -4.47 -21.28
CA GLU A 127 -17.76 -3.90 -22.45
C GLU A 127 -18.77 -4.89 -23.07
N ASN A 128 -18.37 -6.15 -23.16
CA ASN A 128 -19.21 -7.21 -23.69
C ASN A 128 -19.84 -8.03 -22.57
N LYS A 129 -21.05 -8.53 -22.80
CA LYS A 129 -21.75 -9.39 -21.85
C LYS A 129 -21.09 -10.74 -21.73
N ILE A 130 -21.00 -11.24 -20.51
CA ILE A 130 -20.62 -12.64 -20.23
C ILE A 130 -21.86 -13.49 -20.48
N THR A 131 -21.80 -14.38 -21.47
CA THR A 131 -22.88 -15.35 -21.68
C THR A 131 -22.79 -16.47 -20.64
N THR A 132 -23.90 -17.14 -20.38
CA THR A 132 -23.95 -18.29 -19.45
C THR A 132 -22.96 -19.39 -19.85
N GLU A 133 -22.79 -19.62 -21.16
CA GLU A 133 -21.87 -20.63 -21.71
C GLU A 133 -20.39 -20.29 -21.44
N LEU A 134 -20.02 -19.01 -21.46
CA LEU A 134 -18.66 -18.56 -21.22
C LEU A 134 -18.32 -18.39 -19.73
N THR A 135 -19.31 -18.31 -18.87
CA THR A 135 -19.11 -18.06 -17.43
C THR A 135 -18.16 -19.07 -16.79
N GLN A 136 -18.39 -20.38 -17.04
CA GLN A 136 -17.56 -21.42 -16.44
C GLN A 136 -16.13 -21.40 -16.99
N SER A 137 -15.95 -21.18 -18.30
CA SER A 137 -14.61 -21.09 -18.90
C SER A 137 -13.78 -19.92 -18.36
N TYR A 138 -14.41 -18.78 -18.08
CA TYR A 138 -13.74 -17.65 -17.42
C TYR A 138 -13.37 -17.98 -15.97
N ILE A 139 -14.28 -18.59 -15.20
CA ILE A 139 -14.00 -19.02 -13.83
C ILE A 139 -12.81 -19.99 -13.79
N ASP A 140 -12.78 -20.96 -14.69
CA ASP A 140 -11.71 -21.96 -14.81
C ASP A 140 -10.37 -21.31 -15.20
N ALA A 141 -10.38 -20.36 -16.14
CA ALA A 141 -9.19 -19.63 -16.56
C ALA A 141 -8.58 -18.82 -15.40
N PHE A 142 -9.41 -18.11 -14.64
CA PHE A 142 -8.94 -17.38 -13.46
C PHE A 142 -8.43 -18.31 -12.35
N SER A 143 -9.07 -19.44 -12.13
CA SER A 143 -8.71 -20.40 -11.09
C SER A 143 -7.41 -21.15 -11.40
N SER A 144 -7.14 -21.47 -12.66
CA SER A 144 -5.91 -22.14 -13.11
C SER A 144 -4.73 -21.19 -13.29
N GLY A 145 -4.99 -19.89 -13.41
CA GLY A 145 -4.02 -18.89 -13.81
C GLY A 145 -3.96 -18.71 -15.31
N MET A 146 -3.61 -17.50 -15.75
CA MET A 146 -3.53 -17.14 -17.15
C MET A 146 -2.08 -16.86 -17.56
N TYR A 147 -1.68 -17.39 -18.72
CA TYR A 147 -0.36 -17.11 -19.27
C TYR A 147 -0.32 -15.72 -19.91
N PHE A 148 0.64 -14.91 -19.51
CA PHE A 148 0.93 -13.60 -20.08
C PHE A 148 2.18 -13.69 -20.97
N PRO A 149 2.01 -13.77 -22.30
CA PRO A 149 3.13 -14.06 -23.21
C PRO A 149 4.24 -13.01 -23.21
N PHE A 150 3.88 -11.73 -22.99
CA PHE A 150 4.85 -10.64 -23.03
C PHE A 150 5.85 -10.70 -21.87
N GLU A 151 5.42 -11.11 -20.70
CA GLU A 151 6.27 -11.27 -19.51
C GLU A 151 6.77 -12.71 -19.31
N ASP A 152 6.31 -13.64 -20.13
CA ASP A 152 6.59 -15.08 -20.00
C ASP A 152 6.27 -15.62 -18.60
N ILE A 153 5.07 -15.31 -18.12
CA ILE A 153 4.63 -15.74 -16.79
C ILE A 153 3.20 -16.29 -16.82
N THR A 154 2.92 -17.20 -15.89
CA THR A 154 1.55 -17.59 -15.55
C THR A 154 1.14 -16.86 -14.27
N THR A 155 -0.05 -16.24 -14.25
CA THR A 155 -0.60 -15.58 -13.07
C THR A 155 -0.91 -16.60 -11.98
N GLN A 156 -0.98 -16.14 -10.72
CA GLN A 156 -1.49 -16.99 -9.65
C GLN A 156 -2.99 -17.24 -9.84
N SER A 157 -3.46 -18.35 -9.27
CA SER A 157 -4.89 -18.63 -9.15
C SER A 157 -5.63 -17.45 -8.53
N ALA A 158 -6.74 -17.08 -9.14
CA ALA A 158 -7.61 -15.99 -8.69
C ALA A 158 -9.07 -16.44 -8.68
N LYS A 159 -9.87 -15.82 -7.82
CA LYS A 159 -11.31 -16.10 -7.78
C LYS A 159 -12.05 -15.08 -8.65
N LEU A 160 -12.87 -15.58 -9.56
CA LEU A 160 -13.80 -14.77 -10.34
C LEU A 160 -15.23 -15.07 -9.87
N ILE A 161 -16.02 -14.02 -9.67
CA ILE A 161 -17.45 -14.09 -9.34
C ILE A 161 -18.19 -13.23 -10.35
N VAL A 162 -19.03 -13.83 -11.16
CA VAL A 162 -19.91 -13.09 -12.09
C VAL A 162 -21.10 -12.58 -11.28
N LEU A 163 -21.30 -11.27 -11.27
CA LEU A 163 -22.37 -10.59 -10.52
C LEU A 163 -23.58 -10.28 -11.41
N SER A 164 -23.34 -9.98 -12.69
CA SER A 164 -24.36 -9.78 -13.72
C SER A 164 -23.75 -10.01 -15.09
N ASP A 165 -24.51 -9.83 -16.16
CA ASP A 165 -24.08 -10.05 -17.54
C ASP A 165 -22.77 -9.33 -17.90
N ASN A 166 -22.49 -8.17 -17.27
CA ASN A 166 -21.32 -7.35 -17.58
C ASN A 166 -20.53 -6.90 -16.36
N ILE A 167 -20.84 -7.42 -15.17
CA ILE A 167 -20.12 -7.06 -13.94
C ILE A 167 -19.58 -8.34 -13.29
N ALA A 168 -18.29 -8.31 -12.99
CA ALA A 168 -17.62 -9.37 -12.25
C ALA A 168 -16.83 -8.81 -11.07
N GLU A 169 -16.59 -9.65 -10.07
CA GLU A 169 -15.67 -9.37 -8.98
C GLU A 169 -14.46 -10.33 -9.08
N VAL A 170 -13.27 -9.78 -9.09
CA VAL A 170 -12.01 -10.53 -9.18
C VAL A 170 -11.24 -10.39 -7.88
N HIS A 171 -10.83 -11.52 -7.29
CA HIS A 171 -10.02 -11.56 -6.08
C HIS A 171 -8.61 -12.01 -6.40
N LEU A 172 -7.64 -11.11 -6.27
CA LEU A 172 -6.22 -11.36 -6.53
C LEU A 172 -5.40 -11.37 -5.23
N THR A 173 -4.45 -12.28 -5.12
CA THR A 173 -3.43 -12.30 -4.05
C THR A 173 -2.08 -11.78 -4.52
N GLU A 174 -1.95 -11.44 -5.80
CA GLU A 174 -0.79 -10.79 -6.42
C GLU A 174 -1.16 -9.44 -7.04
N GLY A 175 -0.22 -8.75 -7.64
CA GLY A 175 -0.45 -7.50 -8.36
C GLY A 175 0.54 -7.37 -9.50
N ARG A 176 0.17 -7.86 -10.68
CA ARG A 176 0.94 -7.68 -11.90
C ARG A 176 0.55 -6.39 -12.61
N TYR A 177 1.46 -5.91 -13.45
CA TYR A 177 1.22 -4.70 -14.22
C TYR A 177 -0.03 -4.84 -15.11
N HIS A 178 -1.00 -3.96 -14.93
CA HIS A 178 -2.29 -3.94 -15.62
C HIS A 178 -3.07 -5.26 -15.61
N GLN A 179 -2.86 -6.13 -14.62
CA GLN A 179 -3.43 -7.48 -14.58
C GLN A 179 -4.96 -7.51 -14.73
N ILE A 180 -5.67 -6.52 -14.19
CA ILE A 180 -7.14 -6.43 -14.30
C ILE A 180 -7.59 -5.92 -15.67
N LYS A 181 -6.76 -5.19 -16.40
CA LYS A 181 -7.10 -4.63 -17.72
C LYS A 181 -6.84 -5.59 -18.88
N ARG A 182 -6.06 -6.61 -18.65
CA ARG A 182 -5.71 -7.66 -19.63
C ARG A 182 -6.76 -8.74 -19.67
#